data_7fdecc2cd6a3dada66cc08e7042c22c0
#
_entry.id   7fdecc2cd6a3dada66cc08e7042c22c0
#
_cell.length_a   1.000
_cell.length_b   1.000
_cell.length_c   1.000
_cell.angle_alpha   90.00
_cell.angle_beta   90.00
_cell.angle_gamma   90.00
#
_symmetry.space_group_name_H-M   'P 1'
#
loop_
_entity.id
_entity.type
_entity.pdbx_description
1 polymer ?
#
loop_
_entity_poly.entity_id
_entity_poly.type
_entity_poly.pdbx_seq_one_letter_code
_entity_poly.pdbx_strand_id
1 'polypeptide(L)'
;MSSKALVEVERTCAELAAAGQPITFTAVAARTKIGRATLYRNTEIRAIIDEHRTRQTDARTLTGLATEVAHLRTIVESLADTVAQHDEQLRRQRRKPDRQ
;
A
#
# COMPACT_ATOMS: atom_id res chain seq x y z
N MET A 1 31.58 -10.50 -10.07
CA MET A 1 30.24 -10.96 -10.48
C MET A 1 29.91 -10.39 -11.84
N SER A 2 29.32 -11.18 -12.70
CA SER A 2 29.02 -10.70 -14.04
C SER A 2 27.85 -9.73 -14.02
N SER A 3 27.88 -8.76 -14.90
CA SER A 3 26.80 -7.79 -15.06
C SER A 3 25.52 -8.48 -15.52
N LYS A 4 25.63 -9.66 -16.11
CA LYS A 4 24.47 -10.46 -16.50
C LYS A 4 23.64 -10.87 -15.29
N ALA A 5 24.28 -11.27 -14.20
CA ALA A 5 23.60 -11.65 -12.98
C ALA A 5 22.88 -10.44 -12.36
N LEU A 6 23.53 -9.27 -12.39
CA LEU A 6 22.92 -8.05 -11.89
C LEU A 6 21.69 -7.68 -12.70
N VAL A 7 21.77 -7.79 -14.02
CA VAL A 7 20.65 -7.49 -14.91
C VAL A 7 19.50 -8.46 -14.67
N GLU A 8 19.79 -9.73 -14.48
CA GLU A 8 18.76 -10.71 -14.22
C GLU A 8 18.04 -10.46 -12.89
N VAL A 9 18.79 -10.12 -11.86
CA VAL A 9 18.21 -9.82 -10.56
C VAL A 9 17.32 -8.58 -10.65
N GLU A 10 17.82 -7.53 -11.32
CA GLU A 10 17.05 -6.31 -11.50
C GLU A 10 15.74 -6.58 -12.24
N ARG A 11 15.79 -7.33 -13.32
CA ARG A 11 14.61 -7.65 -14.10
C ARG A 11 13.63 -8.50 -13.30
N THR A 12 14.14 -9.48 -12.56
CA THR A 12 13.30 -10.36 -11.74
C THR A 12 12.57 -9.56 -10.67
N CYS A 13 13.25 -8.63 -10.01
CA CYS A 13 12.63 -7.76 -9.01
C CYS A 13 11.53 -6.91 -9.64
N ALA A 14 11.80 -6.35 -10.81
CA ALA A 14 10.81 -5.55 -11.52
C ALA A 14 9.59 -6.37 -11.91
N GLU A 15 9.80 -7.60 -12.37
CA GLU A 15 8.71 -8.51 -12.73
C GLU A 15 7.86 -8.90 -11.52
N LEU A 16 8.51 -9.18 -10.41
CA LEU A 16 7.79 -9.51 -9.17
C LEU A 16 6.95 -8.33 -8.71
N ALA A 17 7.52 -7.14 -8.75
CA ALA A 17 6.80 -5.93 -8.37
C ALA A 17 5.58 -5.71 -9.27
N ALA A 18 5.76 -5.86 -10.56
CA ALA A 18 4.68 -5.66 -11.55
C ALA A 18 3.56 -6.67 -11.35
N ALA A 19 3.91 -7.90 -10.92
CA ALA A 19 2.93 -8.94 -10.68
C ALA A 19 2.28 -8.86 -9.30
N GLY A 20 2.66 -7.89 -8.49
CA GLY A 20 2.16 -7.76 -7.12
C GLY A 20 2.66 -8.84 -6.18
N GLN A 21 3.76 -9.50 -6.54
CA GLN A 21 4.34 -10.56 -5.74
C GLN A 21 5.38 -10.01 -4.77
N PRO A 22 5.50 -10.60 -3.56
CA PRO A 22 6.51 -10.13 -2.61
C PRO A 22 7.92 -10.32 -3.16
N ILE A 23 8.75 -9.32 -3.01
CA ILE A 23 10.15 -9.40 -3.39
C ILE A 23 10.92 -9.93 -2.19
N THR A 24 11.40 -11.16 -2.31
CA THR A 24 12.18 -11.82 -1.26
C THR A 24 13.39 -12.48 -1.90
N PHE A 25 14.40 -12.72 -1.08
CA PHE A 25 15.59 -13.46 -1.57
C PHE A 25 15.20 -14.83 -2.09
N THR A 26 14.25 -15.48 -1.42
CA THR A 26 13.78 -16.80 -1.85
C THR A 26 13.10 -16.73 -3.23
N ALA A 27 12.24 -15.75 -3.45
CA ALA A 27 11.55 -15.61 -4.73
C ALA A 27 12.53 -15.29 -5.86
N VAL A 28 13.50 -14.41 -5.60
CA VAL A 28 14.51 -14.05 -6.59
C VAL A 28 15.38 -15.26 -6.91
N ALA A 29 15.79 -16.02 -5.89
CA ALA A 29 16.59 -17.22 -6.08
C ALA A 29 15.85 -18.25 -6.95
N ALA A 30 14.55 -18.44 -6.69
CA ALA A 30 13.75 -19.39 -7.44
C ALA A 30 13.65 -19.04 -8.92
N ARG A 31 13.54 -17.75 -9.22
CA ARG A 31 13.37 -17.29 -10.61
C ARG A 31 14.68 -17.19 -11.37
N THR A 32 15.74 -16.71 -10.72
CA THR A 32 17.03 -16.52 -11.38
C THR A 32 17.87 -17.78 -11.36
N LYS A 33 17.52 -18.72 -10.48
CA LYS A 33 18.30 -19.95 -10.23
C LYS A 33 19.70 -19.67 -9.68
N ILE A 34 19.87 -18.47 -9.14
CA ILE A 34 21.07 -18.11 -8.39
C ILE A 34 20.83 -18.53 -6.94
N GLY A 35 21.80 -19.21 -6.36
CA GLY A 35 21.64 -19.70 -4.98
C GLY A 35 21.48 -18.54 -4.00
N ARG A 36 20.66 -18.75 -2.96
CA ARG A 36 20.43 -17.73 -1.96
C ARG A 36 21.71 -17.25 -1.29
N ALA A 37 22.64 -18.19 -1.05
CA ALA A 37 23.93 -17.83 -0.44
C ALA A 37 24.67 -16.83 -1.32
N THR A 38 24.63 -17.01 -2.64
CA THR A 38 25.26 -16.08 -3.58
C THR A 38 24.57 -14.72 -3.54
N LEU A 39 23.24 -14.69 -3.48
CA LEU A 39 22.49 -13.45 -3.40
C LEU A 39 22.85 -12.65 -2.15
N TYR A 40 22.93 -13.34 -1.01
CA TYR A 40 23.30 -12.68 0.25
C TYR A 40 24.75 -12.23 0.29
N ARG A 41 25.62 -12.95 -0.37
CA ARG A 41 27.05 -12.70 -0.33
C ARG A 41 27.46 -11.54 -1.24
N ASN A 42 26.78 -11.38 -2.36
CA ASN A 42 27.11 -10.34 -3.31
C ASN A 42 26.47 -9.03 -2.89
N THR A 43 27.30 -8.08 -2.51
CA THR A 43 26.83 -6.78 -1.99
C THR A 43 25.96 -6.04 -2.99
N GLU A 44 26.33 -6.06 -4.27
CA GLU A 44 25.58 -5.35 -5.31
C GLU A 44 24.20 -5.94 -5.53
N ILE A 45 24.13 -7.27 -5.60
CA ILE A 45 22.85 -7.98 -5.77
C ILE A 45 21.97 -7.73 -4.56
N ARG A 46 22.54 -7.84 -3.37
CA ARG A 46 21.79 -7.60 -2.13
C ARG A 46 21.21 -6.20 -2.09
N ALA A 47 22.01 -5.21 -2.50
CA ALA A 47 21.54 -3.82 -2.54
C ALA A 47 20.37 -3.65 -3.50
N ILE A 48 20.40 -4.29 -4.66
CA ILE A 48 19.31 -4.23 -5.63
C ILE A 48 18.03 -4.81 -5.03
N ILE A 49 18.11 -5.98 -4.43
CA ILE A 49 16.94 -6.63 -3.82
C ILE A 49 16.38 -5.79 -2.68
N ASP A 50 17.25 -5.29 -1.82
CA ASP A 50 16.83 -4.47 -0.69
C ASP A 50 16.14 -3.19 -1.15
N GLU A 51 16.66 -2.56 -2.18
CA GLU A 51 16.05 -1.35 -2.73
C GLU A 51 14.64 -1.61 -3.28
N HIS A 52 14.47 -2.70 -4.02
CA HIS A 52 13.15 -3.05 -4.55
C HIS A 52 12.19 -3.45 -3.44
N ARG A 53 12.66 -4.11 -2.40
CA ARG A 53 11.83 -4.45 -1.24
C ARG A 53 11.34 -3.20 -0.54
N THR A 54 12.22 -2.24 -0.35
CA THR A 54 11.87 -0.98 0.30
C THR A 54 10.82 -0.23 -0.50
N ARG A 55 11.00 -0.12 -1.80
CA ARG A 55 10.01 0.53 -2.67
C ARG A 55 8.66 -0.17 -2.60
N GLN A 56 8.67 -1.50 -2.58
CA GLN A 56 7.43 -2.27 -2.52
C GLN A 56 6.70 -2.03 -1.19
N THR A 57 7.43 -2.00 -0.10
CA THR A 57 6.87 -1.72 1.22
C THR A 57 6.29 -0.31 1.28
N ASP A 58 7.01 0.67 0.74
CA ASP A 58 6.55 2.06 0.71
C ASP A 58 5.29 2.19 -0.13
N ALA A 59 5.24 1.54 -1.28
CA ALA A 59 4.06 1.58 -2.15
C ALA A 59 2.84 0.97 -1.46
N ARG A 60 3.02 -0.13 -0.74
CA ARG A 60 1.93 -0.75 0.01
C ARG A 60 1.45 0.14 1.15
N THR A 61 2.38 0.79 1.81
CA THR A 61 2.06 1.71 2.90
C THR A 61 1.26 2.89 2.37
N LEU A 62 1.67 3.48 1.26
CA LEU A 62 0.95 4.60 0.65
C LEU A 62 -0.46 4.19 0.21
N THR A 63 -0.60 2.99 -0.38
CA THR A 63 -1.90 2.47 -0.77
C THR A 63 -2.80 2.28 0.45
N GLY A 64 -2.25 1.74 1.53
CA GLY A 64 -2.98 1.56 2.78
C GLY A 64 -3.45 2.88 3.36
N LEU A 65 -2.58 3.90 3.34
CA LEU A 65 -2.94 5.23 3.82
C LEU A 65 -4.04 5.85 2.95
N ALA A 66 -3.93 5.71 1.63
CA ALA A 66 -4.95 6.23 0.72
C ALA A 66 -6.31 5.57 0.99
N THR A 67 -6.32 4.28 1.23
CA THR A 67 -7.55 3.54 1.56
C THR A 67 -8.14 4.04 2.88
N GLU A 68 -7.29 4.25 3.88
CA GLU A 68 -7.73 4.75 5.18
C GLU A 68 -8.31 6.16 5.06
N VAL A 69 -7.68 7.03 4.29
CA VAL A 69 -8.18 8.38 4.06
C VAL A 69 -9.55 8.34 3.38
N ALA A 70 -9.73 7.49 2.37
CA ALA A 70 -11.01 7.34 1.70
C ALA A 70 -12.08 6.86 2.66
N HIS A 71 -11.76 5.91 3.55
CA HIS A 71 -12.68 5.40 4.54
C HIS A 71 -13.08 6.49 5.53
N LEU A 72 -12.12 7.27 6.02
CA LEU A 72 -12.40 8.36 6.95
C LEU A 72 -13.27 9.43 6.29
N ARG A 73 -13.05 9.71 5.02
CA ARG A 73 -13.88 10.65 4.27
C ARG A 73 -15.35 10.20 4.24
N THR A 74 -15.57 8.92 4.00
CA THR A 74 -16.91 8.35 3.99
C THR A 74 -17.58 8.50 5.35
N ILE A 75 -16.84 8.27 6.43
CA ILE A 75 -17.35 8.43 7.79
C ILE A 75 -17.73 9.88 8.03
N VAL A 76 -16.88 10.82 7.65
CA VAL A 76 -17.14 12.26 7.83
C VAL A 76 -18.41 12.69 7.07
N GLU A 77 -18.57 12.24 5.83
CA GLU A 77 -19.76 12.54 5.05
C GLU A 77 -21.01 11.99 5.70
N SER A 78 -20.96 10.78 6.22
CA SER A 78 -22.08 10.17 6.91
C SER A 78 -22.45 10.95 8.18
N LEU A 79 -21.44 11.38 8.93
CA LEU A 79 -21.68 12.19 10.13
C LEU A 79 -22.29 13.54 9.78
N ALA A 80 -21.80 14.16 8.69
CA ALA A 80 -22.36 15.44 8.25
C ALA A 80 -23.84 15.31 7.88
N ASP A 81 -24.21 14.24 7.21
CA ASP A 81 -25.60 13.97 6.87
C ASP A 81 -26.44 13.77 8.13
N THR A 82 -25.94 13.04 9.09
CA THR A 82 -26.63 12.80 10.36
C THR A 82 -26.84 14.12 11.10
N VAL A 83 -25.82 14.97 11.14
CA VAL A 83 -25.93 16.29 11.79
C VAL A 83 -26.97 17.14 11.08
N ALA A 84 -26.97 17.15 9.75
CA ALA A 84 -27.92 17.92 8.99
C ALA A 84 -29.38 17.47 9.26
N GLN A 85 -29.60 16.15 9.31
CA GLN A 85 -30.92 15.61 9.61
C GLN A 85 -31.38 15.98 11.01
N HIS A 86 -30.46 15.88 11.96
CA HIS A 86 -30.75 16.20 13.34
C HIS A 86 -31.10 17.68 13.50
N ASP A 87 -30.36 18.52 12.81
CA ASP A 87 -30.60 19.96 12.81
C ASP A 87 -31.96 20.30 12.22
N GLU A 88 -32.34 19.62 11.15
CA GLU A 88 -33.65 19.79 10.53
C GLU A 88 -34.78 19.37 11.48
N GLN A 89 -34.61 18.30 12.20
CA GLN A 89 -35.60 17.86 13.18
C GLN A 89 -35.78 18.89 14.30
N LEU A 90 -34.67 19.47 14.76
CA LEU A 90 -34.74 20.50 15.78
C LEU A 90 -35.47 21.74 15.29
N ARG A 91 -35.26 22.13 14.04
CA ARG A 91 -35.97 23.25 13.45
C ARG A 91 -37.46 22.99 13.38
N ARG A 92 -37.87 21.80 13.02
CA ARG A 92 -39.27 21.45 12.97
C ARG A 92 -39.92 21.55 14.34
N GLN A 93 -39.22 21.05 15.35
CA GLN A 93 -39.72 21.16 16.72
C GLN A 93 -39.87 22.60 17.15
N ARG A 94 -38.95 23.46 16.80
CA ARG A 94 -39.02 24.85 17.15
C ARG A 94 -40.16 25.59 16.45
N ARG A 95 -40.48 25.17 15.23
CA ARG A 95 -41.53 25.78 14.44
C ARG A 95 -42.94 25.41 14.93
N LYS A 96 -43.05 24.27 15.48
CA LYS A 96 -44.37 23.82 15.96
C LYS A 96 -44.86 24.77 17.06
N PRO A 97 -46.08 25.30 16.90
CA PRO A 97 -46.59 26.09 17.97
C PRO A 97 -46.78 25.24 19.21
N ASP A 98 -46.50 25.85 20.28
CA ASP A 98 -46.69 25.17 21.55
C ASP A 98 -48.16 24.97 21.81
N ARG A 99 -48.58 23.76 21.94
CA ARG A 99 -49.97 23.47 22.16
C ARG A 99 -50.26 23.44 23.61
N GLN A 100 -51.24 24.09 23.96
CA GLN A 100 -51.55 24.15 25.39
C GLN A 100 -52.61 23.20 25.79
#